data_f43330f45d3677b8a65204622b5e59c1
#
_entry.id   f43330f45d3677b8a65204622b5e59c1
#
_cell.length_a   1.000
_cell.length_b   1.000
_cell.length_c   1.000
_cell.angle_alpha   90.00
_cell.angle_beta   90.00
_cell.angle_gamma   90.00
#
_symmetry.space_group_name_H-M   'P 1'
#
loop_
_entity.id
_entity.type
_entity.pdbx_description
1 polymer ?
#
loop_
_entity_poly.entity_id
_entity_poly.type
_entity_poly.pdbx_seq_one_letter_code
_entity_poly.pdbx_strand_id
1 'polypeptide(L)'
;MIYLFPTDLEAKAFRALCPNAKVVISGVGMAATAASIASLGCSSSDVLVLCGIAGAYGDSVAVGSVVEVVSEECVELPERFRHTYQQPLPYTALRGVKSNTVHTMQRVSHGAEIENMEGAALFAMAEALGFRAVEVRAISNRVGESFDKWSVDEAVEALARELKRLEDEK
;
A
#
# COMPACT_ATOMS: atom_id res chain seq x y z
N MET A 1 -15.20 -5.13 2.89
CA MET A 1 -13.76 -4.83 2.61
C MET A 1 -12.90 -6.06 2.89
N ILE A 2 -11.81 -6.22 2.13
CA ILE A 2 -10.78 -7.24 2.33
C ILE A 2 -9.45 -6.50 2.49
N TYR A 3 -8.76 -6.73 3.60
CA TYR A 3 -7.48 -6.08 3.90
C TYR A 3 -6.34 -7.02 3.51
N LEU A 4 -5.46 -6.56 2.60
CA LEU A 4 -4.28 -7.29 2.17
C LEU A 4 -3.04 -6.69 2.83
N PHE A 5 -2.21 -7.53 3.42
CA PHE A 5 -0.92 -7.14 3.97
C PHE A 5 0.18 -7.99 3.33
N PRO A 6 1.34 -7.42 2.98
CA PRO A 6 2.45 -8.20 2.45
C PRO A 6 2.95 -9.27 3.43
N THR A 7 2.95 -8.97 4.73
CA THR A 7 3.50 -9.83 5.78
C THR A 7 2.60 -9.94 7.01
N ASP A 8 2.77 -11.02 7.79
CA ASP A 8 2.12 -11.18 9.10
C ASP A 8 2.57 -10.11 10.09
N LEU A 9 3.81 -9.63 10.00
CA LEU A 9 4.33 -8.56 10.84
C LEU A 9 3.49 -7.29 10.68
N GLU A 10 3.22 -6.89 9.45
CA GLU A 10 2.42 -5.69 9.15
C GLU A 10 0.96 -5.85 9.54
N ALA A 11 0.40 -7.05 9.43
CA ALA A 11 -1.00 -7.35 9.76
C ALA A 11 -1.27 -7.48 11.27
N LYS A 12 -0.26 -7.79 12.09
CA LYS A 12 -0.39 -8.20 13.49
C LYS A 12 -1.18 -7.22 14.35
N ALA A 13 -0.82 -5.95 14.30
CA ALA A 13 -1.47 -4.91 15.11
C ALA A 13 -2.93 -4.69 14.69
N PHE A 14 -3.21 -4.68 13.39
CA PHE A 14 -4.58 -4.54 12.88
C PHE A 14 -5.46 -5.74 13.24
N ARG A 15 -4.96 -6.98 13.10
CA ARG A 15 -5.69 -8.19 13.53
C ARG A 15 -6.04 -8.17 15.01
N ALA A 16 -5.17 -7.62 15.85
CA ALA A 16 -5.45 -7.48 17.28
C ALA A 16 -6.56 -6.46 17.58
N LEU A 17 -6.61 -5.34 16.82
CA LEU A 17 -7.63 -4.31 16.97
C LEU A 17 -8.97 -4.68 16.31
N CYS A 18 -8.94 -5.43 15.22
CA CYS A 18 -10.09 -5.79 14.39
C CYS A 18 -10.15 -7.31 14.13
N PRO A 19 -10.40 -8.14 15.14
CA PRO A 19 -10.31 -9.60 15.02
C PRO A 19 -11.34 -10.21 14.04
N ASN A 20 -12.39 -9.49 13.70
CA ASN A 20 -13.43 -9.93 12.77
C ASN A 20 -13.21 -9.41 11.33
N ALA A 21 -12.20 -8.57 11.10
CA ALA A 21 -11.89 -8.06 9.76
C ALA A 21 -11.34 -9.19 8.87
N LYS A 22 -11.73 -9.17 7.59
CA LYS A 22 -11.19 -10.13 6.61
C LYS A 22 -9.78 -9.71 6.21
N VAL A 23 -8.78 -10.36 6.77
CA VAL A 23 -7.36 -10.11 6.52
C VAL A 23 -6.73 -11.24 5.72
N VAL A 24 -5.99 -10.89 4.68
CA VAL A 24 -5.25 -11.80 3.79
C VAL A 24 -3.78 -11.37 3.76
N ILE A 25 -2.87 -12.34 3.86
CA ILE A 25 -1.44 -12.09 3.62
C ILE A 25 -1.18 -12.33 2.14
N SER A 26 -0.86 -11.25 1.44
CA SER A 26 -0.65 -11.28 0.00
C SER A 26 0.73 -11.78 -0.42
N GLY A 27 1.72 -11.72 0.48
CA GLY A 27 3.12 -11.87 0.15
C GLY A 27 3.73 -10.55 -0.34
N VAL A 28 5.06 -10.49 -0.33
CA VAL A 28 5.84 -9.31 -0.73
C VAL A 28 6.01 -9.28 -2.25
N GLY A 29 5.83 -8.10 -2.82
CA GLY A 29 6.07 -7.80 -4.23
C GLY A 29 4.87 -8.05 -5.14
N MET A 30 4.94 -7.47 -6.35
CA MET A 30 3.83 -7.43 -7.30
C MET A 30 3.31 -8.82 -7.69
N ALA A 31 4.19 -9.79 -7.93
CA ALA A 31 3.77 -11.12 -8.37
C ALA A 31 2.98 -11.86 -7.30
N ALA A 32 3.43 -11.82 -6.03
CA ALA A 32 2.74 -12.45 -4.92
C ALA A 32 1.39 -11.78 -4.66
N THR A 33 1.34 -10.45 -4.67
CA THR A 33 0.11 -9.67 -4.50
C THR A 33 -0.91 -9.98 -5.60
N ALA A 34 -0.49 -9.99 -6.87
CA ALA A 34 -1.38 -10.32 -7.99
C ALA A 34 -1.93 -11.75 -7.89
N ALA A 35 -1.07 -12.74 -7.58
CA ALA A 35 -1.50 -14.13 -7.40
C ALA A 35 -2.49 -14.29 -6.25
N SER A 36 -2.25 -13.60 -5.12
CA SER A 36 -3.16 -13.60 -3.97
C SER A 36 -4.52 -13.01 -4.36
N ILE A 37 -4.55 -11.84 -5.02
CA ILE A 37 -5.81 -11.21 -5.45
C ILE A 37 -6.57 -12.11 -6.42
N ALA A 38 -5.88 -12.70 -7.40
CA ALA A 38 -6.51 -13.62 -8.36
C ALA A 38 -7.19 -14.81 -7.67
N SER A 39 -6.62 -15.32 -6.57
CA SER A 39 -7.17 -16.44 -5.81
C SER A 39 -8.41 -16.09 -4.98
N LEU A 40 -8.67 -14.78 -4.72
CA LEU A 40 -9.80 -14.34 -3.90
C LEU A 40 -11.15 -14.40 -4.63
N GLY A 41 -11.15 -14.44 -5.96
CA GLY A 41 -12.38 -14.40 -6.75
C GLY A 41 -13.17 -13.11 -6.58
N CYS A 42 -12.47 -11.97 -6.50
CA CYS A 42 -13.08 -10.66 -6.27
C CYS A 42 -14.00 -10.23 -7.42
N SER A 43 -15.00 -9.45 -7.08
CA SER A 43 -15.99 -8.88 -8.00
C SER A 43 -16.08 -7.35 -7.86
N SER A 44 -16.87 -6.72 -8.73
CA SER A 44 -17.07 -5.25 -8.70
C SER A 44 -17.74 -4.73 -7.42
N SER A 45 -18.31 -5.59 -6.60
CA SER A 45 -18.88 -5.22 -5.29
C SER A 45 -17.85 -5.21 -4.17
N ASP A 46 -16.63 -5.72 -4.43
CA ASP A 46 -15.58 -5.82 -3.41
C ASP A 46 -14.74 -4.54 -3.33
N VAL A 47 -14.28 -4.24 -2.12
CA VAL A 47 -13.26 -3.23 -1.83
C VAL A 47 -12.05 -3.94 -1.26
N LEU A 48 -10.91 -3.87 -1.96
CA LEU A 48 -9.64 -4.40 -1.50
C LEU A 48 -8.76 -3.25 -1.00
N VAL A 49 -8.33 -3.37 0.24
CA VAL A 49 -7.46 -2.37 0.89
C VAL A 49 -6.08 -3.00 1.05
N LEU A 50 -5.12 -2.58 0.23
CA LEU A 50 -3.71 -2.97 0.38
C LEU A 50 -3.07 -2.10 1.45
N CYS A 51 -2.54 -2.74 2.47
CA CYS A 51 -2.03 -2.11 3.67
C CYS A 51 -0.58 -2.54 3.91
N GLY A 52 0.29 -1.62 4.26
CA GLY A 52 1.67 -1.96 4.56
C GLY A 52 2.51 -0.74 4.90
N ILE A 53 3.81 -0.95 5.06
CA ILE A 53 4.78 0.12 5.24
C ILE A 53 5.31 0.61 3.89
N ALA A 54 5.91 1.81 3.90
CA ALA A 54 6.51 2.43 2.72
C ALA A 54 7.71 3.30 3.11
N GLY A 55 8.63 3.52 2.16
CA GLY A 55 9.72 4.48 2.28
C GLY A 55 9.32 5.83 1.69
N ALA A 56 9.66 6.94 2.35
CA ALA A 56 9.41 8.29 1.86
C ALA A 56 10.63 8.86 1.13
N TYR A 57 10.39 9.50 -0.02
CA TYR A 57 11.38 10.34 -0.70
C TYR A 57 11.39 11.73 -0.06
N GLY A 58 12.57 12.21 0.33
CA GLY A 58 12.71 13.57 0.92
C GLY A 58 11.86 13.77 2.18
N ASP A 59 11.41 15.01 2.42
CA ASP A 59 10.77 15.44 3.68
C ASP A 59 9.28 15.78 3.52
N SER A 60 8.71 15.62 2.34
CA SER A 60 7.30 15.98 2.08
C SER A 60 6.31 15.12 2.86
N VAL A 61 6.66 13.87 3.15
CA VAL A 61 5.86 12.93 3.95
C VAL A 61 6.71 12.49 5.15
N ALA A 62 6.21 12.70 6.37
CA ALA A 62 6.97 12.39 7.58
C ALA A 62 6.97 10.88 7.88
N VAL A 63 8.08 10.36 8.43
CA VAL A 63 8.12 9.03 9.04
C VAL A 63 7.10 8.97 10.18
N GLY A 64 6.37 7.87 10.30
CA GLY A 64 5.28 7.69 11.25
C GLY A 64 3.91 8.18 10.77
N SER A 65 3.82 8.91 9.64
CA SER A 65 2.52 9.29 9.07
C SER A 65 1.89 8.13 8.28
N VAL A 66 0.56 8.16 8.18
CA VAL A 66 -0.22 7.24 7.35
C VAL A 66 -0.85 8.03 6.21
N VAL A 67 -0.78 7.48 5.00
CA VAL A 67 -1.21 8.13 3.76
C VAL A 67 -2.02 7.18 2.89
N GLU A 68 -2.84 7.72 1.99
CA GLU A 68 -3.49 6.95 0.94
C GLU A 68 -2.77 7.20 -0.40
N VAL A 69 -2.47 6.14 -1.13
CA VAL A 69 -1.89 6.24 -2.47
C VAL A 69 -3.00 6.55 -3.48
N VAL A 70 -2.86 7.67 -4.17
CA VAL A 70 -3.79 8.10 -5.22
C VAL A 70 -3.21 8.01 -6.63
N SER A 71 -1.92 7.75 -6.75
CA SER A 71 -1.23 7.51 -8.01
C SER A 71 -0.09 6.53 -7.80
N GLU A 72 0.00 5.51 -8.65
CA GLU A 72 1.00 4.44 -8.56
C GLU A 72 1.62 4.16 -9.92
N GLU A 73 2.94 3.93 -9.97
CA GLU A 73 3.66 3.57 -11.19
C GLU A 73 4.78 2.57 -10.88
N CYS A 74 4.93 1.52 -11.72
CA CYS A 74 6.11 0.65 -11.67
C CYS A 74 7.28 1.30 -12.43
N VAL A 75 8.16 2.01 -11.70
CA VAL A 75 9.22 2.84 -12.30
C VAL A 75 10.42 2.05 -12.82
N GLU A 76 10.56 0.78 -12.46
CA GLU A 76 11.63 -0.09 -12.97
C GLU A 76 11.38 -0.57 -14.41
N LEU A 77 10.17 -0.41 -14.94
CA LEU A 77 9.91 -0.63 -16.36
C LEU A 77 10.51 0.48 -17.21
N PRO A 78 10.98 0.16 -18.44
CA PRO A 78 11.32 1.19 -19.40
C PRO A 78 10.14 2.16 -19.60
N GLU A 79 10.41 3.46 -19.70
CA GLU A 79 9.40 4.53 -19.73
C GLU A 79 8.24 4.25 -20.70
N ARG A 80 8.55 3.75 -21.91
CA ARG A 80 7.53 3.42 -22.93
C ARG A 80 6.56 2.31 -22.55
N PHE A 81 6.81 1.58 -21.46
CA PHE A 81 5.96 0.50 -20.95
C PHE A 81 5.37 0.81 -19.58
N ARG A 82 5.65 1.98 -19.02
CA ARG A 82 5.07 2.41 -17.76
C ARG A 82 3.61 2.76 -17.95
N HIS A 83 2.84 2.39 -16.95
CA HIS A 83 1.45 2.79 -16.82
C HIS A 83 1.27 3.46 -15.46
N THR A 84 0.68 4.66 -15.45
CA THR A 84 0.35 5.36 -14.23
C THR A 84 -1.10 5.06 -13.86
N TYR A 85 -1.29 4.32 -12.79
CA TYR A 85 -2.59 4.07 -12.18
C TYR A 85 -3.01 5.29 -11.38
N GLN A 86 -4.26 5.73 -11.51
CA GLN A 86 -4.75 6.92 -10.80
C GLN A 86 -6.09 6.65 -10.15
N GLN A 87 -6.23 7.09 -8.88
CA GLN A 87 -7.51 7.24 -8.23
C GLN A 87 -7.89 8.72 -8.24
N PRO A 88 -8.99 9.12 -8.88
CA PRO A 88 -9.35 10.53 -9.01
C PRO A 88 -9.70 11.20 -7.68
N LEU A 89 -10.14 10.40 -6.70
CA LEU A 89 -10.49 10.86 -5.35
C LEU A 89 -10.03 9.82 -4.33
N PRO A 90 -9.42 10.25 -3.21
CA PRO A 90 -9.12 9.36 -2.08
C PRO A 90 -10.38 8.67 -1.58
N TYR A 91 -10.23 7.46 -1.09
CA TYR A 91 -11.30 6.71 -0.44
C TYR A 91 -11.46 7.09 1.04
N THR A 92 -10.35 7.49 1.66
CA THR A 92 -10.28 7.87 3.07
C THR A 92 -10.10 9.39 3.22
N ALA A 93 -10.10 9.88 4.46
CA ALA A 93 -9.73 11.25 4.78
C ALA A 93 -8.21 11.46 4.92
N LEU A 94 -7.40 10.43 4.64
CA LEU A 94 -5.94 10.51 4.69
C LEU A 94 -5.40 11.39 3.55
N ARG A 95 -4.20 11.91 3.76
CA ARG A 95 -3.49 12.65 2.70
C ARG A 95 -3.23 11.72 1.51
N GLY A 96 -3.69 12.13 0.33
CA GLY A 96 -3.35 11.46 -0.93
C GLY A 96 -1.92 11.75 -1.36
N VAL A 97 -1.18 10.70 -1.76
CA VAL A 97 0.21 10.79 -2.23
C VAL A 97 0.43 10.01 -3.52
N LYS A 98 1.49 10.36 -4.23
CA LYS A 98 2.00 9.57 -5.37
C LYS A 98 3.03 8.56 -4.88
N SER A 99 2.96 7.35 -5.37
CA SER A 99 3.86 6.26 -5.01
C SER A 99 4.52 5.62 -6.25
N ASN A 100 5.72 5.07 -6.04
CA ASN A 100 6.38 4.16 -6.97
C ASN A 100 6.30 2.73 -6.46
N THR A 101 5.93 1.80 -7.33
CA THR A 101 6.17 0.38 -7.06
C THR A 101 7.56 -0.01 -7.56
N VAL A 102 8.34 -0.64 -6.69
CA VAL A 102 9.72 -1.04 -6.95
C VAL A 102 9.97 -2.48 -6.47
N HIS A 103 10.92 -3.19 -7.08
CA HIS A 103 11.41 -4.49 -6.58
C HIS A 103 12.59 -4.30 -5.64
N THR A 104 13.34 -3.23 -5.86
CA THR A 104 14.46 -2.82 -5.01
C THR A 104 14.39 -1.30 -4.81
N MET A 105 14.84 -0.84 -3.65
CA MET A 105 14.88 0.58 -3.31
C MET A 105 15.44 1.44 -4.45
N GLN A 106 14.67 2.45 -4.86
CA GLN A 106 15.04 3.40 -5.90
C GLN A 106 15.37 4.75 -5.30
N ARG A 107 16.60 5.28 -5.54
CA ARG A 107 17.02 6.60 -5.03
C ARG A 107 16.37 7.77 -5.78
N VAL A 108 15.85 7.53 -6.98
CA VAL A 108 15.21 8.54 -7.81
C VAL A 108 13.70 8.42 -7.66
N SER A 109 13.05 9.48 -7.20
CA SER A 109 11.61 9.48 -6.90
C SER A 109 10.71 9.48 -8.13
N HIS A 110 11.21 9.87 -9.30
CA HIS A 110 10.39 10.08 -10.50
C HIS A 110 9.13 10.94 -10.27
N GLY A 111 9.20 11.85 -9.28
CA GLY A 111 8.08 12.72 -8.90
C GLY A 111 7.07 12.10 -7.93
N ALA A 112 7.33 10.88 -7.44
CA ALA A 112 6.57 10.27 -6.34
C ALA A 112 7.04 10.79 -4.97
N GLU A 113 6.22 10.62 -3.96
CA GLU A 113 6.49 11.01 -2.57
C GLU A 113 6.95 9.82 -1.72
N ILE A 114 6.54 8.61 -2.11
CA ILE A 114 6.85 7.35 -1.41
C ILE A 114 7.17 6.23 -2.41
N GLU A 115 7.72 5.12 -1.88
CA GLU A 115 7.84 3.85 -2.63
C GLU A 115 7.35 2.66 -1.81
N ASN A 116 6.84 1.66 -2.50
CA ASN A 116 6.42 0.37 -1.96
C ASN A 116 6.74 -0.76 -2.95
N MET A 117 6.35 -2.00 -2.67
CA MET A 117 6.67 -3.14 -3.53
C MET A 117 5.45 -3.82 -4.19
N GLU A 118 4.22 -3.39 -3.92
CA GLU A 118 3.00 -4.11 -4.29
C GLU A 118 1.97 -3.29 -5.06
N GLY A 119 1.94 -1.95 -4.87
CA GLY A 119 0.82 -1.09 -5.25
C GLY A 119 0.38 -1.21 -6.69
N ALA A 120 1.33 -1.24 -7.66
CA ALA A 120 0.98 -1.38 -9.07
C ALA A 120 0.24 -2.69 -9.36
N ALA A 121 0.50 -3.78 -8.62
CA ALA A 121 -0.22 -5.02 -8.79
C ALA A 121 -1.69 -4.91 -8.33
N LEU A 122 -1.94 -4.22 -7.20
CA LEU A 122 -3.31 -3.98 -6.74
C LEU A 122 -4.12 -3.23 -7.79
N PHE A 123 -3.60 -2.11 -8.29
CA PHE A 123 -4.32 -1.27 -9.25
C PHE A 123 -4.49 -1.95 -10.61
N ALA A 124 -3.46 -2.68 -11.10
CA ALA A 124 -3.57 -3.46 -12.33
C ALA A 124 -4.67 -4.53 -12.24
N MET A 125 -4.74 -5.23 -11.11
CA MET A 125 -5.76 -6.23 -10.86
C MET A 125 -7.15 -5.61 -10.72
N ALA A 126 -7.25 -4.41 -10.12
CA ALA A 126 -8.51 -3.68 -10.02
C ALA A 126 -9.05 -3.25 -11.38
N GLU A 127 -8.19 -2.74 -12.27
CA GLU A 127 -8.57 -2.42 -13.64
C GLU A 127 -9.03 -3.67 -14.42
N ALA A 128 -8.36 -4.80 -14.23
CA ALA A 128 -8.67 -6.04 -14.94
C ALA A 128 -9.96 -6.74 -14.42
N LEU A 129 -10.23 -6.70 -13.11
CA LEU A 129 -11.30 -7.45 -12.47
C LEU A 129 -12.50 -6.58 -12.03
N GLY A 130 -12.34 -5.26 -12.02
CA GLY A 130 -13.41 -4.30 -11.76
C GLY A 130 -13.74 -4.06 -10.27
N PHE A 131 -12.98 -4.60 -9.32
CA PHE A 131 -13.15 -4.29 -7.90
C PHE A 131 -12.58 -2.90 -7.55
N ARG A 132 -12.99 -2.36 -6.40
CA ARG A 132 -12.45 -1.08 -5.92
C ARG A 132 -11.14 -1.30 -5.17
N ALA A 133 -10.07 -0.66 -5.63
CA ALA A 133 -8.77 -0.65 -4.96
C ALA A 133 -8.65 0.54 -4.01
N VAL A 134 -8.05 0.31 -2.86
CA VAL A 134 -7.59 1.33 -1.90
C VAL A 134 -6.21 0.93 -1.43
N GLU A 135 -5.27 1.85 -1.37
CA GLU A 135 -3.94 1.57 -0.86
C GLU A 135 -3.58 2.54 0.26
N VAL A 136 -3.29 1.98 1.45
CA VAL A 136 -2.95 2.74 2.66
C VAL A 136 -1.57 2.33 3.15
N ARG A 137 -0.68 3.31 3.28
CA ARG A 137 0.71 3.09 3.68
C ARG A 137 1.10 3.90 4.90
N ALA A 138 1.79 3.26 5.83
CA ALA A 138 2.47 3.93 6.93
C ALA A 138 3.96 4.10 6.60
N ILE A 139 4.50 5.28 6.83
CA ILE A 139 5.88 5.60 6.49
C ILE A 139 6.81 5.10 7.59
N SER A 140 7.63 4.12 7.27
CA SER A 140 8.57 3.49 8.20
C SER A 140 9.98 4.07 8.15
N ASN A 141 10.37 4.68 7.01
CA ASN A 141 11.75 5.12 6.78
C ASN A 141 11.86 6.17 5.69
N ARG A 142 13.02 6.78 5.57
CA ARG A 142 13.44 7.51 4.37
C ARG A 142 14.08 6.53 3.38
N VAL A 143 13.75 6.71 2.10
CA VAL A 143 14.40 5.94 1.03
C VAL A 143 15.92 6.16 1.09
N GLY A 144 16.67 5.07 1.11
CA GLY A 144 18.13 5.08 1.25
C GLY A 144 18.66 4.84 2.66
N GLU A 145 17.81 4.81 3.67
CA GLU A 145 18.20 4.42 5.02
C GLU A 145 18.39 2.91 5.13
N SER A 146 19.34 2.51 5.97
CA SER A 146 19.54 1.09 6.32
C SER A 146 18.38 0.58 7.21
N PHE A 147 18.06 -0.70 7.10
CA PHE A 147 16.92 -1.32 7.76
C PHE A 147 16.90 -1.16 9.29
N ASP A 148 18.05 -1.11 9.93
CA ASP A 148 18.20 -0.88 11.38
C ASP A 148 17.72 0.50 11.85
N LYS A 149 17.48 1.44 10.92
CA LYS A 149 16.95 2.78 11.20
C LYS A 149 15.44 2.92 10.94
N TRP A 150 14.83 1.85 10.46
CA TRP A 150 13.41 1.90 10.14
C TRP A 150 12.54 1.85 11.39
N SER A 151 11.56 2.73 11.48
CA SER A 151 10.56 2.77 12.55
C SER A 151 9.38 1.84 12.24
N VAL A 152 9.66 0.55 12.06
CA VAL A 152 8.66 -0.43 11.58
C VAL A 152 7.52 -0.59 12.60
N ASP A 153 7.83 -0.76 13.89
CA ASP A 153 6.82 -1.00 14.92
C ASP A 153 5.85 0.19 15.05
N GLU A 154 6.39 1.41 15.09
CA GLU A 154 5.59 2.65 15.16
C GLU A 154 4.72 2.82 13.93
N ALA A 155 5.27 2.52 12.74
CA ALA A 155 4.54 2.60 11.47
C ALA A 155 3.38 1.60 11.44
N VAL A 156 3.61 0.34 11.82
CA VAL A 156 2.59 -0.73 11.86
C VAL A 156 1.49 -0.41 12.87
N GLU A 157 1.82 0.16 14.03
CA GLU A 157 0.83 0.60 15.00
C GLU A 157 0.00 1.80 14.50
N ALA A 158 0.65 2.78 13.85
CA ALA A 158 -0.06 3.92 13.26
C ALA A 158 -1.01 3.45 12.16
N LEU A 159 -0.55 2.57 11.27
CA LEU A 159 -1.37 1.94 10.23
C LEU A 159 -2.60 1.25 10.83
N ALA A 160 -2.41 0.42 11.84
CA ALA A 160 -3.49 -0.32 12.48
C ALA A 160 -4.58 0.59 13.07
N ARG A 161 -4.21 1.73 13.67
CA ARG A 161 -5.15 2.72 14.20
C ARG A 161 -5.98 3.37 13.09
N GLU A 162 -5.38 3.75 11.98
CA GLU A 162 -6.11 4.35 10.85
C GLU A 162 -7.03 3.34 10.15
N LEU A 163 -6.56 2.11 9.95
CA LEU A 163 -7.38 1.05 9.38
C LEU A 163 -8.55 0.66 10.30
N LYS A 164 -8.36 0.74 11.64
CA LYS A 164 -9.50 0.55 12.57
C LYS A 164 -10.56 1.63 12.40
N ARG A 165 -10.19 2.89 12.21
CA ARG A 165 -11.16 3.96 11.92
C ARG A 165 -11.92 3.65 10.65
N LEU A 166 -11.22 3.25 9.59
CA LEU A 166 -11.84 2.86 8.33
C LEU A 166 -12.79 1.66 8.47
N GLU A 167 -12.47 0.70 9.35
CA GLU A 167 -13.33 -0.45 9.65
C GLU A 167 -14.59 -0.05 10.43
N ASP A 168 -14.47 0.91 11.35
CA ASP A 168 -15.58 1.39 12.19
C ASP A 168 -16.56 2.30 11.41
N GLU A 169 -16.16 2.87 10.27
CA GLU A 169 -16.97 3.75 9.40
C GLU A 169 -17.81 2.99 8.34
N LYS A 170 -17.79 1.67 8.31
CA LYS A 170 -18.53 0.81 7.34
C LYS A 170 -20.06 0.88 7.49
#